data_3b718f17c3b27d3344350a397f9d5948
#
_entry.id   3b718f17c3b27d3344350a397f9d5948
#
_cell.length_a   1.000
_cell.length_b   1.000
_cell.length_c   1.000
_cell.angle_alpha   90.00
_cell.angle_beta   90.00
_cell.angle_gamma   90.00
#
_symmetry.space_group_name_H-M   'P 1'
#
loop_
_entity.id
_entity.type
_entity.pdbx_description
1 polymer ?
#
loop_
_entity_poly.entity_id
_entity_poly.type
_entity_poly.pdbx_seq_one_letter_code
_entity_poly.pdbx_strand_id
1 'polypeptide(L)'
;MSSVSHSKQMGRPRDGRADRAILDATLRLIARRGISELRIDDVAERAHVGKATIYRRYRSKDELVAAAVTSLVSDISIPDTGSTEGDLRELMRGAVRVYRGSVEAGVMPGLVDAMSRDPKLARAVREGFLRRRRAALAAVLQRGVERGDLRHDLDFELALDVLGGPLFYRLLITGGPIDNQLADGVAELILRGFAASGARRRSK
;
A
#
# COMPACT_ATOMS: atom_id res chain seq x y z
N MET A 1 26.73 -43.47 -31.19
CA MET A 1 26.14 -42.10 -31.39
C MET A 1 25.43 -41.74 -30.11
N SER A 2 26.15 -41.04 -29.22
CA SER A 2 25.63 -40.67 -27.89
C SER A 2 25.08 -39.24 -27.93
N SER A 3 23.80 -39.10 -27.72
CA SER A 3 23.11 -37.82 -27.63
C SER A 3 23.22 -37.29 -26.19
N VAL A 4 24.00 -36.24 -26.01
CA VAL A 4 24.15 -35.52 -24.74
C VAL A 4 22.96 -34.56 -24.60
N SER A 5 22.04 -34.92 -23.69
CA SER A 5 20.90 -34.08 -23.30
C SER A 5 21.40 -32.93 -22.43
N HIS A 6 21.37 -31.71 -22.95
CA HIS A 6 21.61 -30.50 -22.17
C HIS A 6 20.38 -30.22 -21.29
N SER A 7 20.45 -30.59 -20.04
CA SER A 7 19.47 -30.16 -19.05
C SER A 7 19.62 -28.66 -18.81
N LYS A 8 18.62 -27.88 -19.23
CA LYS A 8 18.45 -26.45 -18.97
C LYS A 8 18.39 -26.25 -17.47
N GLN A 9 19.46 -25.71 -16.86
CA GLN A 9 19.48 -25.33 -15.46
C GLN A 9 18.36 -24.30 -15.21
N MET A 10 17.31 -24.76 -14.60
CA MET A 10 16.26 -23.91 -14.06
C MET A 10 16.87 -23.03 -12.97
N GLY A 11 16.90 -21.72 -13.18
CA GLY A 11 17.47 -20.74 -12.25
C GLY A 11 16.93 -20.97 -10.83
N ARG A 12 17.86 -20.95 -9.86
CA ARG A 12 17.56 -21.08 -8.42
C ARG A 12 16.35 -20.19 -8.04
N PRO A 13 15.33 -20.70 -7.33
CA PRO A 13 14.16 -19.92 -6.91
C PRO A 13 14.61 -18.61 -6.25
N ARG A 14 13.96 -17.49 -6.60
CA ARG A 14 14.26 -16.20 -5.98
C ARG A 14 14.19 -16.37 -4.47
N ASP A 15 15.27 -16.06 -3.78
CA ASP A 15 15.34 -16.15 -2.33
C ASP A 15 14.45 -15.03 -1.74
N GLY A 16 13.21 -15.35 -1.39
CA GLY A 16 12.24 -14.42 -0.84
C GLY A 16 12.69 -13.79 0.49
N ARG A 17 13.64 -14.44 1.19
CA ARG A 17 14.24 -13.89 2.40
C ARG A 17 15.15 -12.71 2.09
N ALA A 18 15.96 -12.82 1.03
CA ALA A 18 16.81 -11.72 0.60
C ALA A 18 15.99 -10.52 0.11
N ASP A 19 14.90 -10.76 -0.64
CA ASP A 19 13.99 -9.68 -1.06
C ASP A 19 13.39 -8.96 0.15
N ARG A 20 12.83 -9.69 1.10
CA ARG A 20 12.26 -9.11 2.33
C ARG A 20 13.31 -8.31 3.11
N ALA A 21 14.52 -8.86 3.31
CA ALA A 21 15.60 -8.17 4.01
C ALA A 21 16.01 -6.86 3.32
N ILE A 22 16.08 -6.84 1.98
CA ILE A 22 16.38 -5.62 1.20
C ILE A 22 15.28 -4.57 1.38
N LEU A 23 14.01 -4.96 1.24
CA LEU A 23 12.88 -4.04 1.36
C LEU A 23 12.77 -3.47 2.78
N ASP A 24 12.90 -4.30 3.81
CA ASP A 24 12.89 -3.87 5.22
C ASP A 24 14.07 -2.93 5.53
N ALA A 25 15.27 -3.24 5.05
CA ALA A 25 16.43 -2.37 5.21
C ALA A 25 16.19 -1.00 4.54
N THR A 26 15.61 -1.00 3.34
CA THR A 26 15.28 0.21 2.60
C THR A 26 14.29 1.09 3.37
N LEU A 27 13.17 0.52 3.85
CA LEU A 27 12.16 1.24 4.63
C LEU A 27 12.76 1.85 5.90
N ARG A 28 13.57 1.09 6.63
CA ARG A 28 14.22 1.58 7.88
C ARG A 28 15.21 2.72 7.61
N LEU A 29 15.94 2.69 6.50
CA LEU A 29 16.86 3.77 6.12
C LEU A 29 16.09 5.01 5.68
N ILE A 30 15.03 4.86 4.89
CA ILE A 30 14.14 5.95 4.49
C ILE A 30 13.52 6.64 5.73
N ALA A 31 13.00 5.87 6.68
CA ALA A 31 12.40 6.41 7.90
C ALA A 31 13.39 7.21 8.75
N ARG A 32 14.69 6.86 8.71
CA ARG A 32 15.74 7.51 9.52
C ARG A 32 16.38 8.72 8.86
N ARG A 33 16.60 8.67 7.54
CA ARG A 33 17.44 9.64 6.80
C ARG A 33 16.71 10.29 5.62
N GLY A 34 15.51 9.81 5.29
CA GLY A 34 14.78 10.24 4.09
C GLY A 34 15.27 9.54 2.81
N ILE A 35 14.52 9.75 1.73
CA ILE A 35 14.79 9.12 0.42
C ILE A 35 16.01 9.74 -0.27
N SER A 36 16.25 11.04 -0.09
CA SER A 36 17.38 11.74 -0.69
C SER A 36 18.73 11.12 -0.28
N GLU A 37 18.88 10.81 1.00
CA GLU A 37 20.12 10.28 1.59
C GLU A 37 20.23 8.75 1.48
N LEU A 38 19.25 8.07 0.92
CA LEU A 38 19.29 6.63 0.74
C LEU A 38 20.40 6.22 -0.23
N ARG A 39 21.35 5.41 0.24
CA ARG A 39 22.44 4.83 -0.56
C ARG A 39 22.27 3.32 -0.67
N ILE A 40 22.52 2.78 -1.85
CA ILE A 40 22.42 1.31 -2.07
C ILE A 40 23.45 0.56 -1.21
N ASP A 41 24.59 1.18 -0.90
CA ASP A 41 25.61 0.62 -0.02
C ASP A 41 25.08 0.35 1.37
N ASP A 42 24.38 1.32 1.95
CA ASP A 42 23.80 1.22 3.29
C ASP A 42 22.69 0.15 3.31
N VAL A 43 21.93 0.03 2.21
CA VAL A 43 20.93 -1.04 2.08
C VAL A 43 21.57 -2.41 2.02
N ALA A 44 22.63 -2.56 1.22
CA ALA A 44 23.35 -3.82 1.05
C ALA A 44 23.97 -4.30 2.37
N GLU A 45 24.63 -3.38 3.09
CA GLU A 45 25.21 -3.65 4.41
C GLU A 45 24.13 -4.09 5.41
N ARG A 46 23.04 -3.32 5.52
CA ARG A 46 21.96 -3.58 6.48
C ARG A 46 21.15 -4.83 6.17
N ALA A 47 21.00 -5.17 4.89
CA ALA A 47 20.32 -6.37 4.44
C ALA A 47 21.23 -7.61 4.42
N HIS A 48 22.52 -7.44 4.71
CA HIS A 48 23.55 -8.50 4.63
C HIS A 48 23.59 -9.17 3.25
N VAL A 49 23.53 -8.37 2.18
CA VAL A 49 23.62 -8.85 0.79
C VAL A 49 24.65 -8.05 -0.01
N GLY A 50 25.17 -8.63 -1.08
CA GLY A 50 26.03 -7.88 -2.01
C GLY A 50 25.22 -6.89 -2.86
N LYS A 51 25.80 -5.72 -3.21
CA LYS A 51 25.19 -4.73 -4.12
C LYS A 51 24.70 -5.34 -5.43
N ALA A 52 25.45 -6.27 -6.01
CA ALA A 52 25.05 -6.99 -7.21
C ALA A 52 23.73 -7.74 -7.06
N THR A 53 23.41 -8.19 -5.84
CA THR A 53 22.14 -8.83 -5.52
C THR A 53 20.98 -7.83 -5.58
N ILE A 54 21.19 -6.60 -5.14
CA ILE A 54 20.19 -5.53 -5.22
C ILE A 54 19.97 -5.13 -6.67
N TYR A 55 21.03 -4.79 -7.42
CA TYR A 55 20.93 -4.36 -8.82
C TYR A 55 20.34 -5.41 -9.77
N ARG A 56 20.52 -6.70 -9.47
CA ARG A 56 19.87 -7.77 -10.23
C ARG A 56 18.35 -7.80 -10.04
N ARG A 57 17.83 -7.25 -8.92
CA ARG A 57 16.41 -7.25 -8.57
C ARG A 57 15.72 -5.93 -8.90
N TYR A 58 16.44 -4.84 -8.67
CA TYR A 58 15.94 -3.46 -8.81
C TYR A 58 16.90 -2.67 -9.69
N ARG A 59 16.41 -2.19 -10.83
CA ARG A 59 17.22 -1.53 -11.86
C ARG A 59 17.68 -0.12 -11.45
N SER A 60 16.97 0.48 -10.49
CA SER A 60 17.25 1.82 -9.99
C SER A 60 16.92 1.94 -8.51
N LYS A 61 17.41 3.03 -7.90
CA LYS A 61 17.03 3.45 -6.55
C LYS A 61 15.51 3.67 -6.45
N ASP A 62 14.90 4.30 -7.46
CA ASP A 62 13.48 4.60 -7.48
C ASP A 62 12.63 3.33 -7.52
N GLU A 63 13.04 2.33 -8.32
CA GLU A 63 12.40 1.02 -8.36
C GLU A 63 12.49 0.31 -7.01
N LEU A 64 13.65 0.37 -6.34
CA LEU A 64 13.83 -0.19 -5.00
C LEU A 64 12.94 0.51 -3.97
N VAL A 65 12.90 1.86 -3.98
CA VAL A 65 12.05 2.64 -3.08
C VAL A 65 10.58 2.32 -3.32
N ALA A 66 10.13 2.31 -4.58
CA ALA A 66 8.75 1.97 -4.93
C ALA A 66 8.38 0.54 -4.50
N ALA A 67 9.29 -0.43 -4.69
CA ALA A 67 9.09 -1.81 -4.25
C ALA A 67 9.02 -1.92 -2.72
N ALA A 68 9.89 -1.20 -1.99
CA ALA A 68 9.89 -1.17 -0.53
C ALA A 68 8.59 -0.58 0.02
N VAL A 69 8.14 0.54 -0.53
CA VAL A 69 6.86 1.14 -0.13
C VAL A 69 5.67 0.23 -0.50
N THR A 70 5.73 -0.43 -1.66
CA THR A 70 4.69 -1.37 -2.08
C THR A 70 4.59 -2.58 -1.15
N SER A 71 5.72 -3.01 -0.55
CA SER A 71 5.71 -4.11 0.43
C SER A 71 4.90 -3.82 1.68
N LEU A 72 4.70 -2.55 2.05
CA LEU A 72 3.83 -2.15 3.16
C LEU A 72 2.36 -2.54 2.96
N VAL A 73 1.96 -2.75 1.72
CA VAL A 73 0.57 -3.10 1.34
C VAL A 73 0.47 -4.46 0.65
N SER A 74 1.56 -5.25 0.62
CA SER A 74 1.57 -6.55 -0.06
C SER A 74 0.67 -7.58 0.64
N ASP A 75 0.51 -7.48 1.94
CA ASP A 75 -0.25 -8.42 2.76
C ASP A 75 -1.66 -7.89 3.12
N ILE A 76 -2.17 -6.88 2.40
CA ILE A 76 -3.55 -6.44 2.57
C ILE A 76 -4.47 -7.57 2.08
N SER A 77 -5.08 -8.29 3.01
CA SER A 77 -6.22 -9.14 2.73
C SER A 77 -7.45 -8.25 2.48
N ILE A 78 -8.24 -8.57 1.46
CA ILE A 78 -9.52 -7.90 1.25
C ILE A 78 -10.51 -8.57 2.20
N PRO A 79 -11.04 -7.86 3.22
CA PRO A 79 -11.95 -8.46 4.18
C PRO A 79 -13.23 -8.96 3.52
N ASP A 80 -13.80 -10.02 4.04
CA ASP A 80 -15.13 -10.52 3.68
C ASP A 80 -15.88 -10.93 4.95
N THR A 81 -16.38 -9.92 5.66
CA THR A 81 -17.08 -10.07 6.95
C THR A 81 -18.56 -10.38 6.79
N GLY A 82 -19.06 -10.45 5.56
CA GLY A 82 -20.47 -10.61 5.25
C GLY A 82 -21.25 -9.29 5.17
N SER A 83 -20.64 -8.14 5.47
CA SER A 83 -21.27 -6.82 5.38
C SER A 83 -20.30 -5.77 4.83
N THR A 84 -20.83 -4.83 4.05
CA THR A 84 -20.03 -3.71 3.51
C THR A 84 -19.47 -2.84 4.63
N GLU A 85 -20.21 -2.65 5.71
CA GLU A 85 -19.76 -1.92 6.88
C GLU A 85 -18.56 -2.60 7.55
N GLY A 86 -18.67 -3.90 7.82
CA GLY A 86 -17.58 -4.68 8.42
C GLY A 86 -16.32 -4.65 7.56
N ASP A 87 -16.49 -4.88 6.25
CA ASP A 87 -15.39 -4.89 5.29
C ASP A 87 -14.68 -3.52 5.23
N LEU A 88 -15.43 -2.41 5.13
CA LEU A 88 -14.85 -1.06 5.10
C LEU A 88 -14.13 -0.72 6.42
N ARG A 89 -14.76 -1.01 7.58
CA ARG A 89 -14.13 -0.75 8.89
C ARG A 89 -12.83 -1.53 9.05
N GLU A 90 -12.82 -2.81 8.72
CA GLU A 90 -11.63 -3.65 8.84
C GLU A 90 -10.50 -3.17 7.92
N LEU A 91 -10.82 -2.86 6.66
CA LEU A 91 -9.84 -2.36 5.70
C LEU A 91 -9.28 -1.00 6.12
N MET A 92 -10.11 -0.08 6.61
CA MET A 92 -9.68 1.23 7.10
C MET A 92 -8.86 1.14 8.39
N ARG A 93 -9.23 0.25 9.32
CA ARG A 93 -8.41 -0.02 10.52
C ARG A 93 -7.07 -0.67 10.16
N GLY A 94 -7.03 -1.53 9.13
CA GLY A 94 -5.81 -2.05 8.53
C GLY A 94 -4.91 -0.93 8.02
N ALA A 95 -5.48 0.05 7.31
CA ALA A 95 -4.77 1.22 6.86
C ALA A 95 -4.19 2.05 8.03
N VAL A 96 -4.99 2.29 9.06
CA VAL A 96 -4.52 2.99 10.28
C VAL A 96 -3.34 2.28 10.91
N ARG A 97 -3.33 0.95 11.01
CA ARG A 97 -2.18 0.18 11.52
C ARG A 97 -0.91 0.45 10.73
N VAL A 98 -0.99 0.45 9.40
CA VAL A 98 0.14 0.79 8.51
C VAL A 98 0.65 2.20 8.79
N TYR A 99 -0.24 3.20 8.86
CA TYR A 99 0.17 4.60 9.08
C TYR A 99 0.66 4.90 10.50
N ARG A 100 0.28 4.09 11.49
CA ARG A 100 0.74 4.25 12.89
C ARG A 100 2.06 3.56 13.16
N GLY A 101 2.50 2.65 12.31
CA GLY A 101 3.79 1.99 12.44
C GLY A 101 4.93 3.01 12.46
N SER A 102 5.91 2.82 13.34
CA SER A 102 7.03 3.77 13.52
C SER A 102 7.87 3.95 12.26
N VAL A 103 7.93 2.92 11.42
CA VAL A 103 8.66 2.96 10.14
C VAL A 103 7.82 3.68 9.08
N GLU A 104 6.55 3.31 8.99
CA GLU A 104 5.60 3.84 8.02
C GLU A 104 5.32 5.32 8.24
N ALA A 105 5.20 5.74 9.49
CA ALA A 105 5.01 7.15 9.85
C ALA A 105 6.18 8.05 9.39
N GLY A 106 7.42 7.54 9.42
CA GLY A 106 8.60 8.26 8.91
C GLY A 106 8.74 8.20 7.39
N VAL A 107 8.23 7.16 6.73
CA VAL A 107 8.38 6.95 5.29
C VAL A 107 7.44 7.84 4.47
N MET A 108 6.17 7.94 4.85
CA MET A 108 5.15 8.58 4.02
C MET A 108 5.38 10.08 3.76
N PRO A 109 5.73 10.92 4.75
CA PRO A 109 6.00 12.33 4.49
C PRO A 109 7.17 12.53 3.53
N GLY A 110 8.28 11.81 3.74
CA GLY A 110 9.45 11.86 2.86
C GLY A 110 9.18 11.33 1.46
N LEU A 111 8.27 10.36 1.34
CA LEU A 111 7.85 9.82 0.05
C LEU A 111 7.08 10.86 -0.77
N VAL A 112 6.13 11.57 -0.15
CA VAL A 112 5.35 12.61 -0.84
C VAL A 112 6.26 13.75 -1.33
N ASP A 113 7.20 14.20 -0.50
CA ASP A 113 8.19 15.19 -0.90
C ASP A 113 9.05 14.70 -2.07
N ALA A 114 9.57 13.48 -2.01
CA ALA A 114 10.37 12.90 -3.09
C ALA A 114 9.57 12.73 -4.40
N MET A 115 8.32 12.30 -4.32
CA MET A 115 7.43 12.15 -5.48
C MET A 115 7.13 13.49 -6.16
N SER A 116 7.10 14.60 -5.42
CA SER A 116 6.87 15.93 -6.01
C SER A 116 8.05 16.40 -6.86
N ARG A 117 9.27 15.92 -6.56
CA ARG A 117 10.53 16.28 -7.25
C ARG A 117 10.94 15.28 -8.31
N ASP A 118 10.50 14.02 -8.21
CA ASP A 118 10.88 12.96 -9.14
C ASP A 118 9.63 12.28 -9.77
N PRO A 119 9.31 12.65 -11.03
CA PRO A 119 8.19 12.05 -11.75
C PRO A 119 8.34 10.54 -12.00
N LYS A 120 9.57 9.99 -12.06
CA LYS A 120 9.80 8.55 -12.25
C LYS A 120 9.46 7.79 -10.98
N LEU A 121 9.94 8.27 -9.83
CA LEU A 121 9.57 7.74 -8.53
C LEU A 121 8.05 7.84 -8.31
N ALA A 122 7.45 9.00 -8.61
CA ALA A 122 6.01 9.20 -8.48
C ALA A 122 5.20 8.18 -9.30
N ARG A 123 5.60 7.91 -10.55
CA ARG A 123 4.97 6.89 -11.39
C ARG A 123 5.12 5.50 -10.77
N ALA A 124 6.32 5.10 -10.39
CA ALA A 124 6.58 3.78 -9.82
C ALA A 124 5.77 3.54 -8.52
N VAL A 125 5.65 4.55 -7.65
CA VAL A 125 4.85 4.47 -6.43
C VAL A 125 3.35 4.40 -6.73
N ARG A 126 2.84 5.17 -7.71
CA ARG A 126 1.44 5.10 -8.13
C ARG A 126 1.10 3.72 -8.69
N GLU A 127 1.96 3.16 -9.54
CA GLU A 127 1.76 1.85 -10.17
C GLU A 127 1.92 0.67 -9.19
N GLY A 128 2.72 0.82 -8.15
CA GLY A 128 2.91 -0.18 -7.11
C GLY A 128 1.91 0.01 -5.94
N PHE A 129 2.27 0.89 -5.03
CA PHE A 129 1.60 1.10 -3.75
C PHE A 129 0.15 1.59 -3.91
N LEU A 130 -0.05 2.72 -4.62
CA LEU A 130 -1.39 3.32 -4.71
C LEU A 130 -2.38 2.43 -5.45
N ARG A 131 -1.97 1.86 -6.59
CA ARG A 131 -2.86 0.97 -7.35
C ARG A 131 -3.32 -0.24 -6.54
N ARG A 132 -2.43 -0.91 -5.80
CA ARG A 132 -2.79 -2.06 -4.97
C ARG A 132 -3.77 -1.69 -3.87
N ARG A 133 -3.50 -0.56 -3.19
CA ARG A 133 -4.38 -0.07 -2.13
C ARG A 133 -5.76 0.30 -2.66
N ARG A 134 -5.81 1.03 -3.78
CA ARG A 134 -7.07 1.41 -4.44
C ARG A 134 -7.85 0.18 -4.91
N ALA A 135 -7.18 -0.83 -5.45
CA ALA A 135 -7.82 -2.07 -5.87
C ALA A 135 -8.50 -2.81 -4.72
N ALA A 136 -7.86 -2.90 -3.54
CA ALA A 136 -8.46 -3.52 -2.37
C ALA A 136 -9.71 -2.76 -1.89
N LEU A 137 -9.64 -1.43 -1.84
CA LEU A 137 -10.79 -0.56 -1.51
C LEU A 137 -11.91 -0.69 -2.54
N ALA A 138 -11.57 -0.66 -3.84
CA ALA A 138 -12.54 -0.80 -4.93
C ALA A 138 -13.28 -2.15 -4.87
N ALA A 139 -12.59 -3.24 -4.54
CA ALA A 139 -13.22 -4.55 -4.40
C ALA A 139 -14.27 -4.59 -3.27
N VAL A 140 -14.01 -3.91 -2.15
CA VAL A 140 -14.99 -3.78 -1.05
C VAL A 140 -16.19 -2.93 -1.48
N LEU A 141 -15.95 -1.78 -2.13
CA LEU A 141 -17.03 -0.92 -2.63
C LEU A 141 -17.89 -1.65 -3.67
N GLN A 142 -17.26 -2.38 -4.60
CA GLN A 142 -17.95 -3.16 -5.62
C GLN A 142 -18.90 -4.20 -5.00
N ARG A 143 -18.42 -4.96 -4.01
CA ARG A 143 -19.28 -5.88 -3.26
C ARG A 143 -20.41 -5.16 -2.52
N GLY A 144 -20.16 -3.95 -2.01
CA GLY A 144 -21.20 -3.13 -1.39
C GLY A 144 -22.31 -2.73 -2.35
N VAL A 145 -21.97 -2.43 -3.60
CA VAL A 145 -22.94 -2.18 -4.68
C VAL A 145 -23.69 -3.47 -5.03
N GLU A 146 -23.01 -4.59 -5.19
CA GLU A 146 -23.60 -5.90 -5.49
C GLU A 146 -24.57 -6.40 -4.40
N ARG A 147 -24.26 -6.10 -3.12
CA ARG A 147 -25.14 -6.39 -1.97
C ARG A 147 -26.34 -5.44 -1.87
N GLY A 148 -26.33 -4.33 -2.62
CA GLY A 148 -27.35 -3.28 -2.52
C GLY A 148 -27.20 -2.38 -1.29
N ASP A 149 -26.07 -2.40 -0.61
CA ASP A 149 -25.75 -1.51 0.51
C ASP A 149 -25.37 -0.12 0.01
N LEU A 150 -24.65 -0.08 -1.12
CA LEU A 150 -24.23 1.15 -1.81
C LEU A 150 -25.00 1.35 -3.11
N ARG A 151 -25.18 2.62 -3.51
CA ARG A 151 -25.87 2.99 -4.76
C ARG A 151 -25.08 2.50 -5.99
N HIS A 152 -25.79 2.09 -7.03
CA HIS A 152 -25.20 1.53 -8.26
C HIS A 152 -24.46 2.57 -9.11
N ASP A 153 -24.80 3.85 -8.96
CA ASP A 153 -24.19 5.00 -9.64
C ASP A 153 -23.09 5.65 -8.79
N LEU A 154 -22.46 4.87 -7.89
CA LEU A 154 -21.33 5.31 -7.06
C LEU A 154 -20.17 5.78 -7.92
N ASP A 155 -19.72 7.03 -7.70
CA ASP A 155 -18.44 7.49 -8.22
C ASP A 155 -17.30 6.82 -7.42
N PHE A 156 -16.74 5.76 -8.01
CA PHE A 156 -15.67 4.97 -7.38
C PHE A 156 -14.41 5.79 -7.15
N GLU A 157 -14.03 6.67 -8.07
CA GLU A 157 -12.82 7.48 -7.92
C GLU A 157 -12.95 8.43 -6.74
N LEU A 158 -14.09 9.14 -6.65
CA LEU A 158 -14.38 10.02 -5.53
C LEU A 158 -14.45 9.24 -4.20
N ALA A 159 -15.12 8.10 -4.17
CA ALA A 159 -15.21 7.26 -2.97
C ALA A 159 -13.84 6.78 -2.48
N LEU A 160 -12.95 6.38 -3.40
CA LEU A 160 -11.58 5.99 -3.09
C LEU A 160 -10.75 7.17 -2.57
N ASP A 161 -10.95 8.37 -3.10
CA ASP A 161 -10.28 9.58 -2.62
C ASP A 161 -10.76 9.97 -1.22
N VAL A 162 -12.07 9.89 -0.95
CA VAL A 162 -12.64 10.14 0.38
C VAL A 162 -12.13 9.11 1.40
N LEU A 163 -12.00 7.84 1.04
CA LEU A 163 -11.45 6.79 1.92
C LEU A 163 -9.96 7.02 2.25
N GLY A 164 -9.18 7.50 1.29
CA GLY A 164 -7.74 7.71 1.47
C GLY A 164 -7.37 9.08 2.03
N GLY A 165 -8.04 10.11 1.56
CA GLY A 165 -7.70 11.52 1.80
C GLY A 165 -7.54 11.90 3.27
N PRO A 166 -8.48 11.57 4.16
CA PRO A 166 -8.41 11.96 5.57
C PRO A 166 -7.17 11.45 6.30
N LEU A 167 -6.65 10.26 5.95
CA LEU A 167 -5.43 9.74 6.55
C LEU A 167 -4.21 10.57 6.13
N PHE A 168 -4.10 10.86 4.83
CA PHE A 168 -3.02 11.70 4.30
C PHE A 168 -3.12 13.14 4.82
N TYR A 169 -4.31 13.71 4.91
CA TYR A 169 -4.52 15.05 5.42
C TYR A 169 -4.09 15.17 6.89
N ARG A 170 -4.45 14.18 7.73
CA ARG A 170 -3.97 14.16 9.11
C ARG A 170 -2.46 13.95 9.19
N LEU A 171 -1.92 13.03 8.41
CA LEU A 171 -0.49 12.73 8.43
C LEU A 171 0.38 13.91 8.00
N LEU A 172 -0.03 14.62 6.94
CA LEU A 172 0.83 15.60 6.28
C LEU A 172 0.52 17.05 6.65
N ILE A 173 -0.72 17.35 7.05
CA ILE A 173 -1.17 18.75 7.21
C ILE A 173 -1.52 19.06 8.66
N THR A 174 -2.47 18.32 9.26
CA THR A 174 -3.01 18.72 10.56
C THR A 174 -2.31 18.12 11.77
N GLY A 175 -1.56 17.02 11.61
CA GLY A 175 -0.97 16.27 12.72
C GLY A 175 -2.02 15.63 13.65
N GLY A 176 -3.29 15.56 13.22
CA GLY A 176 -4.35 14.97 14.01
C GLY A 176 -4.19 13.46 14.20
N PRO A 177 -4.87 12.85 15.19
CA PRO A 177 -4.73 11.43 15.49
C PRO A 177 -5.20 10.56 14.32
N ILE A 178 -4.33 9.59 13.94
CA ILE A 178 -4.65 8.54 12.96
C ILE A 178 -4.94 7.28 13.78
N ASP A 179 -6.20 7.03 14.08
CA ASP A 179 -6.66 5.97 14.97
C ASP A 179 -7.91 5.24 14.42
N ASN A 180 -8.42 4.29 15.19
CA ASN A 180 -9.62 3.54 14.79
C ASN A 180 -10.87 4.43 14.73
N GLN A 181 -10.93 5.52 15.49
CA GLN A 181 -12.05 6.46 15.42
C GLN A 181 -12.07 7.17 14.07
N LEU A 182 -10.90 7.57 13.55
CA LEU A 182 -10.79 8.08 12.18
C LEU A 182 -11.22 7.03 11.16
N ALA A 183 -10.72 5.79 11.29
CA ALA A 183 -11.06 4.70 10.37
C ALA A 183 -12.57 4.46 10.31
N ASP A 184 -13.20 4.34 11.47
CA ASP A 184 -14.63 4.09 11.59
C ASP A 184 -15.47 5.28 11.08
N GLY A 185 -15.07 6.52 11.38
CA GLY A 185 -15.74 7.71 10.90
C GLY A 185 -15.68 7.86 9.38
N VAL A 186 -14.54 7.55 8.76
CA VAL A 186 -14.40 7.58 7.29
C VAL A 186 -15.25 6.48 6.63
N ALA A 187 -15.26 5.27 7.20
CA ALA A 187 -16.12 4.19 6.71
C ALA A 187 -17.62 4.59 6.81
N GLU A 188 -18.02 5.18 7.93
CA GLU A 188 -19.40 5.68 8.13
C GLU A 188 -19.79 6.77 7.14
N LEU A 189 -18.89 7.70 6.81
CA LEU A 189 -19.14 8.72 5.80
C LEU A 189 -19.45 8.11 4.42
N ILE A 190 -18.71 7.08 4.02
CA ILE A 190 -18.98 6.36 2.76
C ILE A 190 -20.34 5.67 2.83
N LEU A 191 -20.61 4.94 3.89
CA LEU A 191 -21.87 4.20 4.05
C LEU A 191 -23.08 5.13 4.03
N ARG A 192 -23.01 6.27 4.71
CA ARG A 192 -24.12 7.25 4.74
C ARG A 192 -24.22 8.08 3.47
N GLY A 193 -23.09 8.50 2.91
CA GLY A 193 -23.04 9.36 1.73
C GLY A 193 -23.41 8.64 0.44
N PHE A 194 -23.11 7.35 0.37
CA PHE A 194 -23.31 6.54 -0.82
C PHE A 194 -24.29 5.37 -0.61
N ALA A 195 -25.13 5.41 0.45
CA ALA A 195 -26.17 4.42 0.68
C ALA A 195 -27.11 4.27 -0.52
N ALA A 196 -27.55 3.05 -0.80
CA ALA A 196 -28.60 2.79 -1.77
C ALA A 196 -29.93 3.44 -1.34
N SER A 197 -30.70 3.95 -2.31
CA SER A 197 -31.97 4.64 -2.09
C SER A 197 -33.06 3.73 -1.52
N GLY A 198 -32.91 3.15 -0.39
CA GLY A 198 -33.81 2.18 0.26
C GLY A 198 -33.19 1.54 1.49
N ALA A 199 -31.88 1.61 1.65
CA ALA A 199 -31.17 1.04 2.79
C ALA A 199 -31.48 1.79 4.11
N ARG A 200 -31.90 3.05 4.04
CA ARG A 200 -32.30 3.87 5.22
C ARG A 200 -33.55 3.35 5.97
N ARG A 201 -34.30 2.37 5.45
CA ARG A 201 -35.53 1.86 6.06
C ARG A 201 -35.35 0.59 6.91
N ARG A 202 -34.16 -0.04 6.94
CA ARG A 202 -33.94 -1.33 7.64
C ARG A 202 -33.29 -1.20 9.03
N SER A 203 -33.00 0.02 9.48
CA SER A 203 -32.42 0.29 10.80
C SER A 203 -33.46 1.01 11.68
N LYS A 204 -34.47 0.27 12.11
CA LYS A 204 -35.32 0.61 13.26
C LYS A 204 -35.58 -0.66 14.07
#